data_79becdd2347d2e1b00a33938345a45f1
#
_entry.id   79becdd2347d2e1b00a33938345a45f1
#
_cell.length_a   1.000
_cell.length_b   1.000
_cell.length_c   1.000
_cell.angle_alpha   90.00
_cell.angle_beta   90.00
_cell.angle_gamma   90.00
#
_symmetry.space_group_name_H-M   'P 1'
#
loop_
_entity.id
_entity.type
_entity.pdbx_description
1 polymer ?
#
loop_
_entity_poly.entity_id
_entity_poly.type
_entity_poly.pdbx_seq_one_letter_code
_entity_poly.pdbx_strand_id
1 'polypeptide(L)'
;MIIHLYTLGGILFLALAGCVTQPRISYQQDVSPILEAKCLACHLPPKGTGYLKSGLSMASYESLMQGTIYGPVIVPGDSRHSVLNMVVENRLNTSMRPPQPLTTEEIAILRLWVDQGAKNN
;
A
#
# COMPACT_ATOMS: atom_id res chain seq x y z
N MET A 1 -14.87 62.19 34.72
CA MET A 1 -13.99 61.02 34.76
C MET A 1 -14.76 59.81 34.23
N ILE A 2 -14.59 59.53 32.93
CA ILE A 2 -15.38 58.50 32.24
C ILE A 2 -14.49 57.26 32.09
N ILE A 3 -14.87 56.19 32.76
CA ILE A 3 -14.18 54.89 32.70
C ILE A 3 -14.74 54.08 31.53
N HIS A 4 -13.95 53.89 30.46
CA HIS A 4 -14.30 53.01 29.36
C HIS A 4 -13.92 51.57 29.74
N LEU A 5 -14.97 50.75 29.92
CA LEU A 5 -14.84 49.30 30.08
C LEU A 5 -14.69 48.68 28.67
N TYR A 6 -13.49 48.22 28.33
CA TYR A 6 -13.26 47.42 27.15
C TYR A 6 -13.58 45.95 27.49
N THR A 7 -14.74 45.48 26.98
CA THR A 7 -15.06 44.05 26.99
C THR A 7 -14.25 43.34 25.91
N LEU A 8 -13.24 42.55 26.31
CA LEU A 8 -12.55 41.63 25.41
C LEU A 8 -13.48 40.43 25.11
N GLY A 9 -14.10 40.48 23.95
CA GLY A 9 -14.80 39.31 23.39
C GLY A 9 -13.80 38.28 22.89
N GLY A 10 -13.51 37.26 23.71
CA GLY A 10 -12.71 36.13 23.29
C GLY A 10 -13.49 35.26 22.30
N ILE A 11 -13.11 35.27 21.02
CA ILE A 11 -13.64 34.36 20.01
C ILE A 11 -12.99 33.00 20.25
N LEU A 12 -13.74 32.06 20.82
CA LEU A 12 -13.35 30.67 20.98
C LEU A 12 -13.42 29.97 19.63
N PHE A 13 -12.28 29.80 18.95
CA PHE A 13 -12.20 28.96 17.75
C PHE A 13 -12.29 27.51 18.17
N LEU A 14 -13.47 26.88 18.02
CA LEU A 14 -13.60 25.43 18.06
C LEU A 14 -12.98 24.87 16.77
N ALA A 15 -11.75 24.35 16.89
CA ALA A 15 -11.15 23.53 15.84
C ALA A 15 -11.91 22.19 15.76
N LEU A 16 -12.79 22.05 14.79
CA LEU A 16 -13.39 20.77 14.41
C LEU A 16 -12.28 19.91 13.80
N ALA A 17 -11.63 19.09 14.61
CA ALA A 17 -10.77 18.03 14.15
C ALA A 17 -11.65 16.96 13.46
N GLY A 18 -11.88 17.13 12.18
CA GLY A 18 -12.55 16.11 11.35
C GLY A 18 -11.64 14.88 11.32
N CYS A 19 -12.11 13.75 11.84
CA CYS A 19 -11.48 12.46 11.63
C CYS A 19 -11.53 12.15 10.13
N VAL A 20 -10.40 12.31 9.44
CA VAL A 20 -10.26 11.82 8.07
C VAL A 20 -10.14 10.31 8.16
N THR A 21 -11.24 9.61 7.95
CA THR A 21 -11.25 8.16 7.83
C THR A 21 -10.63 7.77 6.49
N GLN A 22 -9.53 7.05 6.53
CA GLN A 22 -8.93 6.52 5.31
C GLN A 22 -9.82 5.44 4.68
N PRO A 23 -9.90 5.37 3.34
CA PRO A 23 -10.71 4.37 2.66
C PRO A 23 -10.21 2.96 3.01
N ARG A 24 -11.14 2.04 3.18
CA ARG A 24 -10.82 0.62 3.37
C ARG A 24 -10.48 0.00 2.04
N ILE A 25 -9.29 -0.54 1.91
CA ILE A 25 -8.81 -1.18 0.67
C ILE A 25 -9.21 -2.65 0.66
N SER A 26 -9.79 -3.08 -0.45
CA SER A 26 -10.16 -4.48 -0.73
C SER A 26 -9.06 -5.15 -1.56
N TYR A 27 -8.66 -6.36 -1.16
CA TYR A 27 -7.76 -7.15 -1.99
C TYR A 27 -8.37 -7.44 -3.35
N GLN A 28 -9.62 -7.90 -3.38
CA GLN A 28 -10.26 -8.34 -4.63
C GLN A 28 -10.61 -7.17 -5.56
N GLN A 29 -11.05 -6.05 -5.01
CA GLN A 29 -11.52 -4.93 -5.83
C GLN A 29 -10.42 -3.94 -6.19
N ASP A 30 -9.44 -3.74 -5.29
CA ASP A 30 -8.45 -2.66 -5.43
C ASP A 30 -7.05 -3.19 -5.72
N VAL A 31 -6.63 -4.29 -5.07
CA VAL A 31 -5.26 -4.80 -5.13
C VAL A 31 -5.07 -5.80 -6.27
N SER A 32 -5.94 -6.82 -6.36
CA SER A 32 -5.83 -7.89 -7.37
C SER A 32 -5.74 -7.34 -8.80
N PRO A 33 -6.56 -6.35 -9.22
CA PRO A 33 -6.44 -5.78 -10.55
C PRO A 33 -5.08 -5.14 -10.85
N ILE A 34 -4.44 -4.52 -9.85
CA ILE A 34 -3.09 -3.94 -9.99
C ILE A 34 -2.07 -5.06 -10.20
N LEU A 35 -2.12 -6.11 -9.38
CA LEU A 35 -1.20 -7.24 -9.48
C LEU A 35 -1.34 -7.98 -10.81
N GLU A 36 -2.57 -8.18 -11.27
CA GLU A 36 -2.85 -8.81 -12.57
C GLU A 36 -2.27 -8.00 -13.73
N ALA A 37 -2.46 -6.69 -13.72
CA ALA A 37 -2.02 -5.82 -14.81
C ALA A 37 -0.50 -5.58 -14.81
N LYS A 38 0.15 -5.52 -13.63
CA LYS A 38 1.53 -5.05 -13.50
C LYS A 38 2.55 -6.13 -13.13
N CYS A 39 2.12 -7.24 -12.56
CA CYS A 39 3.02 -8.19 -11.90
C CYS A 39 2.84 -9.63 -12.40
N LEU A 40 1.61 -10.04 -12.68
CA LEU A 40 1.25 -11.44 -12.90
C LEU A 40 1.97 -12.06 -14.10
N ALA A 41 2.18 -11.31 -15.18
CA ALA A 41 2.85 -11.85 -16.37
C ALA A 41 4.24 -12.44 -16.05
N CYS A 42 4.99 -11.83 -15.13
CA CYS A 42 6.29 -12.32 -14.69
C CYS A 42 6.21 -13.25 -13.47
N HIS A 43 5.17 -13.15 -12.65
CA HIS A 43 5.00 -13.90 -11.41
C HIS A 43 3.88 -14.94 -11.49
N LEU A 44 3.68 -15.52 -12.68
CA LEU A 44 2.72 -16.60 -12.91
C LEU A 44 3.43 -17.95 -13.09
N PRO A 45 3.18 -18.95 -12.23
CA PRO A 45 3.70 -20.29 -12.44
C PRO A 45 3.14 -20.92 -13.74
N PRO A 46 3.85 -21.85 -14.36
CA PRO A 46 5.20 -22.32 -14.04
C PRO A 46 6.30 -21.55 -14.79
N LYS A 47 5.95 -20.66 -15.73
CA LYS A 47 6.90 -20.12 -16.73
C LYS A 47 7.26 -18.66 -16.53
N GLY A 48 6.58 -17.93 -15.62
CA GLY A 48 6.86 -16.53 -15.36
C GLY A 48 8.31 -16.32 -14.95
N THR A 49 9.02 -15.39 -15.61
CA THR A 49 10.46 -15.17 -15.36
C THR A 49 10.75 -14.72 -13.93
N GLY A 50 9.88 -13.91 -13.33
CA GLY A 50 9.98 -13.52 -11.93
C GLY A 50 9.69 -14.66 -10.99
N TYR A 51 8.73 -15.52 -11.32
CA TYR A 51 8.44 -16.74 -10.58
C TYR A 51 9.63 -17.70 -10.59
N LEU A 52 10.20 -17.95 -11.77
CA LEU A 52 11.36 -18.83 -11.89
C LEU A 52 12.58 -18.35 -11.10
N LYS A 53 12.77 -17.03 -10.99
CA LYS A 53 13.89 -16.43 -10.25
C LYS A 53 13.69 -16.44 -8.74
N SER A 54 12.48 -16.22 -8.27
CA SER A 54 12.21 -15.94 -6.85
C SER A 54 11.29 -16.94 -6.17
N GLY A 55 10.54 -17.73 -6.94
CA GLY A 55 9.46 -18.57 -6.42
C GLY A 55 8.19 -17.80 -6.06
N LEU A 56 8.16 -16.48 -6.23
CA LEU A 56 7.00 -15.67 -5.93
C LEU A 56 5.92 -15.87 -6.99
N SER A 57 4.78 -16.44 -6.59
CA SER A 57 3.57 -16.53 -7.39
C SER A 57 2.57 -15.45 -6.94
N MET A 58 2.09 -14.68 -7.89
CA MET A 58 1.00 -13.72 -7.65
C MET A 58 -0.34 -14.18 -8.24
N ALA A 59 -0.47 -15.50 -8.47
CA ALA A 59 -1.69 -16.09 -9.04
C ALA A 59 -2.88 -16.09 -8.07
N SER A 60 -2.62 -16.05 -6.76
CA SER A 60 -3.66 -15.99 -5.72
C SER A 60 -3.17 -15.18 -4.52
N TYR A 61 -4.11 -14.79 -3.65
CA TYR A 61 -3.77 -14.16 -2.37
C TYR A 61 -2.85 -15.07 -1.54
N GLU A 62 -3.19 -16.34 -1.45
CA GLU A 62 -2.43 -17.33 -0.65
C GLU A 62 -0.99 -17.45 -1.14
N SER A 63 -0.80 -17.57 -2.46
CA SER A 63 0.55 -17.66 -3.02
C SER A 63 1.35 -16.37 -2.88
N LEU A 64 0.71 -15.22 -3.00
CA LEU A 64 1.34 -13.93 -2.73
C LEU A 64 1.83 -13.83 -1.28
N MET A 65 1.01 -14.24 -0.32
CA MET A 65 1.36 -14.19 1.11
C MET A 65 2.42 -15.22 1.51
N GLN A 66 2.54 -16.33 0.79
CA GLN A 66 3.68 -17.26 0.97
C GLN A 66 5.01 -16.63 0.61
N GLY A 67 5.02 -15.77 -0.39
CA GLY A 67 6.20 -15.01 -0.80
C GLY A 67 7.15 -15.80 -1.69
N THR A 68 8.45 -15.58 -1.50
CA THR A 68 9.54 -16.16 -2.27
C THR A 68 10.11 -17.41 -1.59
N ILE A 69 11.07 -18.05 -2.27
CA ILE A 69 11.89 -19.12 -1.65
C ILE A 69 12.68 -18.63 -0.42
N TYR A 70 12.83 -17.30 -0.26
CA TYR A 70 13.53 -16.69 0.87
C TYR A 70 12.58 -16.21 1.98
N GLY A 71 11.29 -16.30 1.76
CA GLY A 71 10.24 -15.91 2.72
C GLY A 71 9.24 -14.89 2.21
N PRO A 72 8.35 -14.42 3.10
CA PRO A 72 7.30 -13.48 2.77
C PRO A 72 7.82 -12.15 2.21
N VAL A 73 7.09 -11.58 1.25
CA VAL A 73 7.35 -10.25 0.69
C VAL A 73 6.41 -9.18 1.26
N ILE A 74 5.47 -9.60 2.09
CA ILE A 74 4.50 -8.72 2.77
C ILE A 74 4.59 -8.98 4.28
N VAL A 75 4.73 -7.90 5.02
CA VAL A 75 4.57 -7.85 6.48
C VAL A 75 3.24 -7.17 6.76
N PRO A 76 2.17 -7.89 7.08
CA PRO A 76 0.86 -7.29 7.35
C PRO A 76 0.95 -6.20 8.42
N GLY A 77 0.40 -5.03 8.13
CA GLY A 77 0.45 -3.86 9.00
C GLY A 77 1.71 -3.00 8.86
N ASP A 78 2.67 -3.39 8.00
CA ASP A 78 3.93 -2.67 7.86
C ASP A 78 4.40 -2.60 6.39
N SER A 79 3.88 -1.65 5.66
CA SER A 79 4.28 -1.41 4.27
C SER A 79 5.73 -0.93 4.13
N ARG A 80 6.28 -0.29 5.16
CA ARG A 80 7.66 0.21 5.11
C ARG A 80 8.69 -0.90 5.01
N HIS A 81 8.44 -2.03 5.66
CA HIS A 81 9.31 -3.20 5.68
C HIS A 81 8.81 -4.36 4.80
N SER A 82 7.72 -4.16 4.08
CA SER A 82 7.26 -5.11 3.07
C SER A 82 8.06 -4.96 1.78
N VAL A 83 8.71 -6.05 1.34
CA VAL A 83 9.54 -6.06 0.12
C VAL A 83 8.74 -5.66 -1.10
N LEU A 84 7.48 -6.08 -1.21
CA LEU A 84 6.56 -5.65 -2.27
C LEU A 84 6.52 -4.12 -2.39
N ASN A 85 6.26 -3.43 -1.28
CA ASN A 85 6.18 -1.97 -1.24
C ASN A 85 7.54 -1.32 -1.52
N MET A 86 8.62 -1.86 -0.96
CA MET A 86 9.97 -1.33 -1.23
C MET A 86 10.33 -1.38 -2.71
N VAL A 87 9.92 -2.45 -3.42
CA VAL A 87 10.19 -2.59 -4.86
C VAL A 87 9.37 -1.59 -5.67
N VAL A 88 8.06 -1.52 -5.46
CA VAL A 88 7.20 -0.62 -6.26
C VAL A 88 7.44 0.86 -5.97
N GLU A 89 7.98 1.18 -4.80
CA GLU A 89 8.36 2.54 -4.39
C GLU A 89 9.82 2.89 -4.72
N ASN A 90 10.55 2.01 -5.41
CA ASN A 90 11.99 2.16 -5.72
C ASN A 90 12.87 2.39 -4.49
N ARG A 91 12.52 1.81 -3.36
CA ARG A 91 13.29 1.87 -2.10
C ARG A 91 14.27 0.71 -1.93
N LEU A 92 14.19 -0.28 -2.81
CA LEU A 92 15.09 -1.43 -2.81
C LEU A 92 15.98 -1.39 -4.05
N ASN A 93 17.29 -1.54 -3.84
CA ASN A 93 18.24 -1.66 -4.95
C ASN A 93 18.13 -3.05 -5.60
N THR A 94 17.28 -3.16 -6.59
CA THR A 94 17.02 -4.40 -7.33
C THR A 94 16.87 -4.12 -8.81
N SER A 95 17.18 -5.08 -9.65
CA SER A 95 16.93 -5.05 -11.10
C SER A 95 15.47 -5.34 -11.45
N MET A 96 14.66 -5.79 -10.49
CA MET A 96 13.24 -6.05 -10.70
C MET A 96 12.52 -4.75 -11.01
N ARG A 97 11.83 -4.72 -12.13
CA ARG A 97 10.97 -3.61 -12.57
C ARG A 97 9.72 -4.19 -13.21
N PRO A 98 8.54 -3.71 -12.86
CA PRO A 98 7.32 -4.05 -13.59
C PRO A 98 7.46 -3.65 -15.06
N PRO A 99 6.88 -4.43 -16.01
CA PRO A 99 6.88 -4.08 -17.42
C PRO A 99 6.21 -2.72 -17.71
N GLN A 100 5.22 -2.38 -16.88
CA GLN A 100 4.57 -1.08 -16.89
C GLN A 100 4.72 -0.46 -15.50
N PRO A 101 5.14 0.81 -15.40
CA PRO A 101 5.24 1.50 -14.12
C PRO A 101 3.88 1.58 -13.42
N LEU A 102 3.90 1.49 -12.10
CA LEU A 102 2.72 1.78 -11.29
C LEU A 102 2.50 3.28 -11.21
N THR A 103 1.23 3.67 -11.20
CA THR A 103 0.86 5.07 -10.90
C THR A 103 1.07 5.37 -9.42
N THR A 104 1.12 6.64 -9.07
CA THR A 104 1.17 7.08 -7.67
C THR A 104 -0.02 6.56 -6.86
N GLU A 105 -1.18 6.48 -7.50
CA GLU A 105 -2.41 5.97 -6.91
C GLU A 105 -2.34 4.47 -6.64
N GLU A 106 -1.88 3.68 -7.60
CA GLU A 106 -1.67 2.24 -7.44
C GLU A 106 -0.67 1.93 -6.31
N ILE A 107 0.41 2.69 -6.22
CA ILE A 107 1.40 2.57 -5.13
C ILE A 107 0.74 2.89 -3.78
N ALA A 108 -0.09 3.94 -3.70
CA ALA A 108 -0.80 4.30 -2.48
C ALA A 108 -1.81 3.23 -2.05
N ILE A 109 -2.52 2.62 -2.99
CA ILE A 109 -3.44 1.50 -2.73
C ILE A 109 -2.69 0.32 -2.12
N LEU A 110 -1.58 -0.10 -2.72
CA LEU A 110 -0.78 -1.21 -2.18
C LEU A 110 -0.25 -0.91 -0.78
N ARG A 111 0.20 0.33 -0.55
CA ARG A 111 0.66 0.77 0.78
C ARG A 111 -0.46 0.68 1.81
N LEU A 112 -1.61 1.29 1.54
CA LEU A 112 -2.76 1.29 2.45
C LEU A 112 -3.27 -0.11 2.74
N TRP A 113 -3.35 -0.96 1.71
CA TRP A 113 -3.75 -2.35 1.89
C TRP A 113 -2.86 -3.10 2.87
N VAL A 114 -1.54 -2.98 2.70
CA VAL A 114 -0.58 -3.62 3.61
C VAL A 114 -0.69 -3.04 5.02
N ASP A 115 -0.74 -1.70 5.16
CA ASP A 115 -0.86 -1.03 6.46
C ASP A 115 -2.17 -1.37 7.18
N GLN A 116 -3.24 -1.66 6.43
CA GLN A 116 -4.52 -2.13 6.97
C GLN A 116 -4.54 -3.64 7.29
N GLY A 117 -3.41 -4.32 7.18
CA GLY A 117 -3.23 -5.71 7.57
C GLY A 117 -3.20 -6.71 6.41
N ALA A 118 -3.11 -6.25 5.16
CA ALA A 118 -3.01 -7.09 3.95
C ALA A 118 -4.08 -8.19 3.92
N LYS A 119 -5.34 -7.84 4.16
CA LYS A 119 -6.45 -8.81 4.29
C LYS A 119 -6.93 -9.31 2.93
N ASN A 120 -7.39 -10.56 2.92
CA ASN A 120 -8.12 -11.16 1.80
C ASN A 120 -9.60 -10.80 1.91
N ASN A 121 -10.01 -9.68 1.36
CA ASN A 121 -11.37 -9.14 1.47
C ASN A 121 -11.91 -8.64 0.14
#